data_d34c3181521cd435d0d0fc5a085b61dc
#
_entry.id   d34c3181521cd435d0d0fc5a085b61dc
#
_cell.length_a   1.000
_cell.length_b   1.000
_cell.length_c   1.000
_cell.angle_alpha   90.00
_cell.angle_beta   90.00
_cell.angle_gamma   90.00
#
_symmetry.space_group_name_H-M   'P 1'
#
loop_
_entity.id
_entity.type
_entity.pdbx_description
1 polymer ?
#
loop_
_entity_poly.entity_id
_entity_poly.type
_entity_poly.pdbx_seq_one_letter_code
_entity_poly.pdbx_strand_id
1 'polypeptide(L)'
;MANKSIKKFAKIDLEELVRKSETLLANIQFASIDEPVKTVLITSTGPDEGKSTTALALATAMAKAGKRTLIMDCDMRRRSQGKLLGVHPAAGVYSVLSGRAPLKKAVAKTNIPNLYLLDCEPNIANPASVLASQRFAALLRALSRSFDYVVVDTPPVGAFVDAAVAAALVDGVALVVRQRVSKKQAVADALAQLKAADARILGLVMTSVPQEKSDYYYYYNEENRRVKKKHSDGESATLQQTPAEEMSLGLDEDDMQAWARRIGVSAEDLQEAPKAPVRHAGHAATPNASAKKASSSFAPGSFKG
;
A
#
# COMPACT_ATOMS: atom_id res chain seq x y z
N MET A 1 -0.64 15.63 25.10
CA MET A 1 -0.12 15.70 23.70
C MET A 1 -1.03 15.03 22.65
N ALA A 2 -2.06 14.31 23.04
CA ALA A 2 -3.01 13.63 22.12
C ALA A 2 -3.90 14.57 21.27
N ASN A 3 -4.13 15.81 21.69
CA ASN A 3 -5.13 16.71 21.11
C ASN A 3 -4.67 17.44 19.82
N LYS A 4 -3.36 17.46 19.51
CA LYS A 4 -2.84 18.11 18.28
C LYS A 4 -2.96 17.23 17.03
N SER A 5 -2.87 15.91 17.17
CA SER A 5 -2.99 14.98 16.04
C SER A 5 -4.43 14.88 15.53
N ILE A 6 -5.42 14.82 16.41
CA ILE A 6 -6.83 14.74 16.03
C ILE A 6 -7.28 16.02 15.29
N LYS A 7 -6.81 17.20 15.72
CA LYS A 7 -7.09 18.48 15.04
C LYS A 7 -6.43 18.59 13.65
N LYS A 8 -5.36 17.84 13.36
CA LYS A 8 -4.70 17.86 12.06
C LYS A 8 -5.50 17.05 11.02
N PHE A 9 -6.20 16.00 11.43
CA PHE A 9 -7.03 15.18 10.54
C PHE A 9 -8.42 15.79 10.27
N ALA A 10 -8.98 16.57 11.20
CA ALA A 10 -10.24 17.31 10.98
C ALA A 10 -10.17 18.40 9.88
N LYS A 11 -8.98 18.66 9.32
CA LYS A 11 -8.74 19.65 8.24
C LYS A 11 -8.50 19.01 6.87
N ILE A 12 -8.52 17.67 6.78
CA ILE A 12 -8.32 16.97 5.50
C ILE A 12 -9.71 16.79 4.89
N ASP A 13 -9.95 17.43 3.78
CA ASP A 13 -11.11 17.15 2.95
C ASP A 13 -10.93 15.77 2.30
N LEU A 14 -11.48 14.75 2.95
CA LEU A 14 -11.39 13.37 2.48
C LEU A 14 -12.07 13.20 1.12
N GLU A 15 -13.13 13.96 0.83
CA GLU A 15 -13.83 13.87 -0.45
C GLU A 15 -12.93 14.36 -1.58
N GLU A 16 -12.23 15.48 -1.38
CA GLU A 16 -11.25 15.97 -2.36
C GLU A 16 -10.11 15.01 -2.59
N LEU A 17 -9.57 14.41 -1.51
CA LEU A 17 -8.50 13.41 -1.62
C LEU A 17 -8.98 12.16 -2.35
N VAL A 18 -10.17 11.68 -2.08
CA VAL A 18 -10.76 10.52 -2.76
C VAL A 18 -10.92 10.81 -4.25
N ARG A 19 -11.45 11.99 -4.61
CA ARG A 19 -11.56 12.39 -6.03
C ARG A 19 -10.21 12.44 -6.75
N LYS A 20 -9.15 12.94 -6.09
CA LYS A 20 -7.79 12.89 -6.65
C LYS A 20 -7.27 11.45 -6.75
N SER A 21 -7.69 10.58 -5.86
CA SER A 21 -7.30 9.16 -5.87
C SER A 21 -8.04 8.34 -6.94
N GLU A 22 -9.15 8.83 -7.49
CA GLU A 22 -9.80 8.23 -8.67
C GLU A 22 -8.87 8.24 -9.89
N THR A 23 -8.11 9.33 -10.08
CA THR A 23 -7.07 9.38 -11.14
C THR A 23 -5.94 8.38 -10.86
N LEU A 24 -5.52 8.25 -9.60
CA LEU A 24 -4.51 7.25 -9.22
C LEU A 24 -5.04 5.83 -9.48
N LEU A 25 -6.29 5.55 -9.13
CA LEU A 25 -6.94 4.26 -9.41
C LEU A 25 -6.97 3.97 -10.91
N ALA A 26 -7.37 4.94 -11.75
CA ALA A 26 -7.36 4.79 -13.20
C ALA A 26 -5.96 4.47 -13.73
N ASN A 27 -4.92 5.17 -13.25
CA ASN A 27 -3.54 4.91 -13.64
C ASN A 27 -3.07 3.49 -13.24
N ILE A 28 -3.46 3.01 -12.05
CA ILE A 28 -3.19 1.64 -11.60
C ILE A 28 -3.89 0.63 -12.53
N GLN A 29 -5.14 0.89 -12.90
CA GLN A 29 -5.90 0.03 -13.80
C GLN A 29 -5.28 -0.01 -15.21
N PHE A 30 -4.82 1.11 -15.75
CA PHE A 30 -4.08 1.14 -17.01
C PHE A 30 -2.76 0.37 -16.95
N ALA A 31 -2.03 0.47 -15.85
CA ALA A 31 -0.80 -0.30 -15.63
C ALA A 31 -1.05 -1.81 -15.45
N SER A 32 -2.32 -2.22 -15.32
CA SER A 32 -2.75 -3.59 -15.00
C SER A 32 -3.34 -4.34 -16.19
N ILE A 33 -3.22 -3.82 -17.42
CA ILE A 33 -3.86 -4.43 -18.60
C ILE A 33 -3.33 -5.84 -18.83
N ASP A 34 -2.01 -6.02 -18.79
CA ASP A 34 -1.38 -7.33 -19.03
C ASP A 34 -1.24 -8.17 -17.76
N GLU A 35 -1.04 -7.51 -16.62
CA GLU A 35 -0.86 -8.15 -15.32
C GLU A 35 -1.77 -7.49 -14.29
N PRO A 36 -2.84 -8.16 -13.84
CA PRO A 36 -3.79 -7.59 -12.87
C PRO A 36 -3.11 -7.17 -11.57
N VAL A 37 -3.34 -5.93 -11.14
CA VAL A 37 -2.87 -5.40 -9.86
C VAL A 37 -4.02 -5.44 -8.87
N LYS A 38 -3.99 -6.36 -7.92
CA LYS A 38 -4.95 -6.49 -6.82
C LYS A 38 -4.38 -6.03 -5.49
N THR A 39 -3.09 -6.26 -5.27
CA THR A 39 -2.38 -5.87 -4.05
C THR A 39 -1.47 -4.68 -4.33
N VAL A 40 -1.75 -3.54 -3.69
CA VAL A 40 -0.99 -2.30 -3.86
C VAL A 40 -0.36 -1.89 -2.55
N LEU A 41 0.96 -1.85 -2.50
CA LEU A 41 1.71 -1.35 -1.35
C LEU A 41 1.96 0.15 -1.48
N ILE A 42 1.68 0.87 -0.41
CA ILE A 42 1.94 2.31 -0.28
C ILE A 42 3.06 2.51 0.73
N THR A 43 4.13 3.14 0.30
CA THR A 43 5.26 3.56 1.15
C THR A 43 5.70 4.96 0.80
N SER A 44 6.72 5.50 1.49
CA SER A 44 7.25 6.84 1.24
C SER A 44 8.76 6.88 1.46
N THR A 45 9.42 7.99 1.08
CA THR A 45 10.85 8.17 1.31
C THR A 45 11.14 8.49 2.77
N GLY A 46 10.23 9.20 3.46
CA GLY A 46 10.37 9.62 4.85
C GLY A 46 9.04 9.68 5.59
N PRO A 47 9.08 9.97 6.89
CA PRO A 47 7.88 10.15 7.70
C PRO A 47 7.10 11.42 7.28
N ASP A 48 5.79 11.40 7.57
CA ASP A 48 4.87 12.54 7.37
C ASP A 48 4.76 13.04 5.91
N GLU A 49 5.08 12.19 4.92
CA GLU A 49 4.92 12.48 3.49
C GLU A 49 3.50 12.19 2.97
N GLY A 50 2.62 11.62 3.80
CA GLY A 50 1.21 11.40 3.45
C GLY A 50 0.86 9.99 2.99
N LYS A 51 1.76 9.00 3.16
CA LYS A 51 1.56 7.59 2.76
C LYS A 51 0.24 7.01 3.25
N SER A 52 -0.03 7.06 4.56
CA SER A 52 -1.23 6.47 5.17
C SER A 52 -2.53 7.18 4.74
N THR A 53 -2.46 8.49 4.53
CA THR A 53 -3.56 9.28 3.97
C THR A 53 -3.81 8.91 2.51
N THR A 54 -2.76 8.71 1.72
CA THR A 54 -2.86 8.25 0.32
C THR A 54 -3.42 6.83 0.25
N ALA A 55 -2.96 5.91 1.12
CA ALA A 55 -3.48 4.55 1.21
C ALA A 55 -4.98 4.55 1.51
N LEU A 56 -5.43 5.33 2.50
CA LEU A 56 -6.85 5.45 2.85
C LEU A 56 -7.67 6.06 1.70
N ALA A 57 -7.18 7.13 1.08
CA ALA A 57 -7.90 7.78 -0.01
C ALA A 57 -8.04 6.87 -1.24
N LEU A 58 -6.98 6.13 -1.60
CA LEU A 58 -7.01 5.14 -2.68
C LEU A 58 -7.98 4.00 -2.36
N ALA A 59 -7.88 3.40 -1.17
CA ALA A 59 -8.79 2.34 -0.75
C ALA A 59 -10.26 2.80 -0.72
N THR A 60 -10.51 4.05 -0.31
CA THR A 60 -11.85 4.64 -0.34
C THR A 60 -12.34 4.86 -1.78
N ALA A 61 -11.48 5.31 -2.69
CA ALA A 61 -11.84 5.47 -4.10
C ALA A 61 -12.22 4.12 -4.73
N MET A 62 -11.43 3.07 -4.46
CA MET A 62 -11.73 1.69 -4.91
C MET A 62 -13.07 1.19 -4.36
N ALA A 63 -13.32 1.42 -3.07
CA ALA A 63 -14.57 1.01 -2.41
C ALA A 63 -15.79 1.79 -2.96
N LYS A 64 -15.67 3.09 -3.23
CA LYS A 64 -16.70 3.92 -3.87
C LYS A 64 -16.97 3.49 -5.32
N ALA A 65 -15.98 2.95 -6.01
CA ALA A 65 -16.14 2.34 -7.33
C ALA A 65 -16.83 0.94 -7.28
N GLY A 66 -17.40 0.57 -6.13
CA GLY A 66 -18.13 -0.69 -5.92
C GLY A 66 -17.22 -1.91 -5.71
N LYS A 67 -15.91 -1.71 -5.55
CA LYS A 67 -14.94 -2.81 -5.36
C LYS A 67 -14.81 -3.16 -3.88
N ARG A 68 -14.89 -4.45 -3.58
CA ARG A 68 -14.64 -4.96 -2.23
C ARG A 68 -13.17 -4.79 -1.88
N THR A 69 -12.87 -3.82 -1.04
CA THR A 69 -11.51 -3.34 -0.78
C THR A 69 -11.12 -3.55 0.67
N LEU A 70 -9.93 -4.09 0.90
CA LEU A 70 -9.31 -4.17 2.21
C LEU A 70 -8.16 -3.17 2.29
N ILE A 71 -8.15 -2.35 3.34
CA ILE A 71 -6.95 -1.61 3.73
C ILE A 71 -6.27 -2.37 4.87
N MET A 72 -4.98 -2.68 4.72
CA MET A 72 -4.17 -3.39 5.70
C MET A 72 -3.09 -2.46 6.24
N ASP A 73 -3.11 -2.18 7.54
CA ASP A 73 -2.04 -1.43 8.19
C ASP A 73 -0.89 -2.38 8.51
N CYS A 74 0.25 -2.17 7.89
CA CYS A 74 1.50 -2.88 8.13
C CYS A 74 2.58 -1.96 8.71
N ASP A 75 2.24 -0.71 9.06
CA ASP A 75 3.14 0.17 9.82
C ASP A 75 3.05 -0.17 11.32
N MET A 76 3.60 -1.33 11.69
CA MET A 76 3.63 -1.83 13.07
C MET A 76 4.46 -0.95 14.00
N ARG A 77 5.14 0.07 13.45
CA ARG A 77 5.91 1.08 14.20
C ARG A 77 5.04 2.28 14.56
N ARG A 78 4.18 2.70 13.64
CA ARG A 78 3.31 3.87 13.81
C ARG A 78 1.96 3.65 13.12
N ARG A 79 1.20 2.67 13.61
CA ARG A 79 -0.12 2.37 13.07
C ARG A 79 -1.01 3.61 12.99
N SER A 80 -1.79 3.71 11.97
CA SER A 80 -2.59 4.91 11.69
C SER A 80 -3.99 4.65 11.15
N GLN A 81 -4.22 3.55 10.43
CA GLN A 81 -5.46 3.31 9.70
C GLN A 81 -6.67 3.16 10.60
N GLY A 82 -6.55 2.40 11.72
CA GLY A 82 -7.62 2.29 12.70
C GLY A 82 -8.05 3.65 13.27
N LYS A 83 -7.09 4.54 13.50
CA LYS A 83 -7.33 5.90 13.98
C LYS A 83 -8.00 6.79 12.94
N LEU A 84 -7.59 6.67 11.69
CA LEU A 84 -8.12 7.44 10.56
C LEU A 84 -9.58 7.05 10.26
N LEU A 85 -9.89 5.76 10.38
CA LEU A 85 -11.22 5.19 10.12
C LEU A 85 -12.14 5.22 11.36
N GLY A 86 -11.60 5.49 12.55
CA GLY A 86 -12.36 5.41 13.80
C GLY A 86 -12.76 3.97 14.16
N VAL A 87 -12.00 2.98 13.69
CA VAL A 87 -12.28 1.55 13.88
C VAL A 87 -11.11 0.91 14.64
N HIS A 88 -11.42 0.15 15.67
CA HIS A 88 -10.42 -0.47 16.55
C HIS A 88 -10.70 -1.97 16.68
N PRO A 89 -10.22 -2.81 15.74
CA PRO A 89 -10.36 -4.26 15.84
C PRO A 89 -9.66 -4.81 17.08
N ALA A 90 -10.23 -5.87 17.67
CA ALA A 90 -9.65 -6.53 18.84
C ALA A 90 -8.38 -7.35 18.51
N ALA A 91 -8.16 -7.66 17.25
CA ALA A 91 -7.01 -8.41 16.73
C ALA A 91 -6.53 -7.79 15.43
N GLY A 92 -5.27 -7.99 15.09
CA GLY A 92 -4.66 -7.48 13.86
C GLY A 92 -3.81 -8.51 13.14
N VAL A 93 -2.98 -8.03 12.23
CA VAL A 93 -2.11 -8.84 11.36
C VAL A 93 -1.29 -9.85 12.15
N TYR A 94 -0.63 -9.41 13.23
CA TYR A 94 0.24 -10.29 14.02
C TYR A 94 -0.53 -11.41 14.74
N SER A 95 -1.71 -11.11 15.28
CA SER A 95 -2.57 -12.12 15.91
C SER A 95 -3.03 -13.18 14.92
N VAL A 96 -3.35 -12.78 13.69
CA VAL A 96 -3.72 -13.70 12.60
C VAL A 96 -2.53 -14.59 12.20
N LEU A 97 -1.36 -14.00 11.98
CA LEU A 97 -0.16 -14.72 11.58
C LEU A 97 0.37 -15.68 12.66
N SER A 98 0.19 -15.31 13.94
CA SER A 98 0.56 -16.16 15.08
C SER A 98 -0.50 -17.21 15.44
N GLY A 99 -1.64 -17.25 14.75
CA GLY A 99 -2.75 -18.17 15.03
C GLY A 99 -3.55 -17.83 16.31
N ARG A 100 -3.32 -16.65 16.92
CA ARG A 100 -4.03 -16.22 18.13
C ARG A 100 -5.46 -15.74 17.86
N ALA A 101 -5.74 -15.31 16.64
CA ALA A 101 -7.07 -14.87 16.23
C ALA A 101 -7.39 -15.36 14.82
N PRO A 102 -8.64 -15.80 14.59
CA PRO A 102 -9.10 -16.08 13.23
C PRO A 102 -9.20 -14.77 12.43
N LEU A 103 -8.95 -14.86 11.13
CA LEU A 103 -8.96 -13.71 10.23
C LEU A 103 -10.27 -12.92 10.29
N LYS A 104 -11.41 -13.59 10.40
CA LYS A 104 -12.74 -13.01 10.54
C LYS A 104 -12.87 -12.04 11.73
N LYS A 105 -12.21 -12.34 12.85
CA LYS A 105 -12.23 -11.45 14.04
C LYS A 105 -11.27 -10.27 13.90
N ALA A 106 -10.28 -10.35 13.03
CA ALA A 106 -9.29 -9.32 12.79
C ALA A 106 -9.71 -8.33 11.68
N VAL A 107 -10.46 -8.80 10.67
CA VAL A 107 -11.00 -7.93 9.62
C VAL A 107 -12.26 -7.24 10.11
N ALA A 108 -12.23 -5.93 10.20
CA ALA A 108 -13.34 -5.10 10.63
C ALA A 108 -14.03 -4.41 9.45
N LYS A 109 -15.36 -4.30 9.50
CA LYS A 109 -16.12 -3.40 8.63
C LYS A 109 -15.84 -1.96 9.04
N THR A 110 -15.78 -1.07 8.08
CA THR A 110 -15.69 0.38 8.34
C THR A 110 -17.06 1.05 8.11
N ASN A 111 -17.16 2.32 8.42
CA ASN A 111 -18.33 3.14 8.09
C ASN A 111 -18.41 3.52 6.59
N ILE A 112 -17.42 3.12 5.78
CA ILE A 112 -17.41 3.31 4.33
C ILE A 112 -17.86 2.00 3.68
N PRO A 113 -18.94 1.98 2.87
CA PRO A 113 -19.40 0.78 2.18
C PRO A 113 -18.27 0.15 1.36
N ASN A 114 -18.20 -1.17 1.33
CA ASN A 114 -17.20 -1.98 0.63
C ASN A 114 -15.75 -1.82 1.12
N LEU A 115 -15.47 -0.98 2.14
CA LEU A 115 -14.15 -0.82 2.73
C LEU A 115 -14.04 -1.58 4.04
N TYR A 116 -13.02 -2.40 4.15
CA TYR A 116 -12.68 -3.20 5.32
C TYR A 116 -11.28 -2.84 5.82
N LEU A 117 -11.04 -3.04 7.10
CA LEU A 117 -9.75 -2.80 7.76
C LEU A 117 -9.20 -4.07 8.38
N LEU A 118 -7.94 -4.37 8.09
CA LEU A 118 -7.10 -5.26 8.88
C LEU A 118 -5.99 -4.41 9.50
N ASP A 119 -6.13 -4.09 10.79
CA ASP A 119 -5.18 -3.25 11.53
C ASP A 119 -3.96 -4.07 11.98
N CYS A 120 -2.92 -3.43 12.47
CA CYS A 120 -1.79 -4.10 13.11
C CYS A 120 -1.75 -3.86 14.61
N GLU A 121 -1.08 -4.75 15.34
CA GLU A 121 -0.82 -4.56 16.76
C GLU A 121 0.35 -3.61 16.98
N PRO A 122 0.33 -2.82 18.07
CA PRO A 122 1.47 -2.00 18.47
C PRO A 122 2.59 -2.85 19.08
N ASN A 123 3.80 -2.28 19.12
CA ASN A 123 4.96 -2.82 19.85
C ASN A 123 5.44 -4.21 19.39
N ILE A 124 5.34 -4.50 18.12
CA ILE A 124 5.93 -5.70 17.54
C ILE A 124 7.45 -5.53 17.50
N ALA A 125 8.18 -6.47 18.11
CA ALA A 125 9.64 -6.37 18.31
C ALA A 125 10.39 -6.35 16.96
N ASN A 126 9.99 -7.18 16.01
CA ASN A 126 10.64 -7.27 14.70
C ASN A 126 9.61 -7.30 13.56
N PRO A 127 9.09 -6.13 13.13
CA PRO A 127 8.11 -6.05 12.05
C PRO A 127 8.63 -6.63 10.72
N ALA A 128 9.88 -6.38 10.37
CA ALA A 128 10.47 -6.87 9.14
C ALA A 128 10.43 -8.41 9.05
N SER A 129 10.75 -9.12 10.14
CA SER A 129 10.66 -10.58 10.17
C SER A 129 9.22 -11.10 10.06
N VAL A 130 8.25 -10.35 10.59
CA VAL A 130 6.83 -10.69 10.43
C VAL A 130 6.41 -10.57 8.97
N LEU A 131 6.77 -9.48 8.31
CA LEU A 131 6.46 -9.21 6.90
C LEU A 131 7.24 -10.11 5.94
N ALA A 132 8.44 -10.59 6.32
CA ALA A 132 9.23 -11.57 5.56
C ALA A 132 8.71 -13.01 5.68
N SER A 133 7.74 -13.26 6.57
CA SER A 133 7.31 -14.62 6.86
C SER A 133 6.46 -15.20 5.73
N GLN A 134 6.57 -16.51 5.53
CA GLN A 134 5.72 -17.26 4.60
C GLN A 134 4.25 -17.15 4.93
N ARG A 135 3.93 -17.05 6.23
CA ARG A 135 2.56 -16.83 6.70
C ARG A 135 2.00 -15.50 6.21
N PHE A 136 2.82 -14.44 6.17
CA PHE A 136 2.41 -13.15 5.62
C PHE A 136 2.18 -13.21 4.12
N ALA A 137 3.05 -13.88 3.38
CA ALA A 137 2.86 -14.11 1.94
C ALA A 137 1.59 -14.92 1.65
N ALA A 138 1.31 -15.97 2.43
CA ALA A 138 0.08 -16.73 2.33
C ALA A 138 -1.16 -15.89 2.66
N LEU A 139 -1.09 -15.04 3.69
CA LEU A 139 -2.17 -14.12 4.06
C LEU A 139 -2.48 -13.15 2.92
N LEU A 140 -1.47 -12.53 2.31
CA LEU A 140 -1.66 -11.63 1.16
C LEU A 140 -2.34 -12.33 -0.02
N ARG A 141 -1.88 -13.52 -0.40
CA ARG A 141 -2.49 -14.32 -1.47
C ARG A 141 -3.95 -14.63 -1.20
N ALA A 142 -4.28 -14.93 0.03
CA ALA A 142 -5.63 -15.22 0.41
C ALA A 142 -6.54 -14.00 0.38
N LEU A 143 -6.06 -12.90 0.91
CA LEU A 143 -6.78 -11.64 0.89
C LEU A 143 -7.03 -11.17 -0.55
N SER A 144 -6.07 -11.32 -1.47
CA SER A 144 -6.23 -10.98 -2.89
C SER A 144 -7.25 -11.86 -3.65
N ARG A 145 -7.63 -13.01 -3.08
CA ARG A 145 -8.74 -13.85 -3.60
C ARG A 145 -10.09 -13.45 -3.03
N SER A 146 -10.11 -12.94 -1.79
CA SER A 146 -11.33 -12.58 -1.07
C SER A 146 -11.77 -11.14 -1.32
N PHE A 147 -10.86 -10.28 -1.75
CA PHE A 147 -11.10 -8.87 -2.04
C PHE A 147 -10.70 -8.55 -3.49
N ASP A 148 -11.39 -7.58 -4.09
CA ASP A 148 -11.00 -7.07 -5.41
C ASP A 148 -9.67 -6.31 -5.33
N TYR A 149 -9.46 -5.58 -4.22
CA TYR A 149 -8.23 -4.86 -3.94
C TYR A 149 -7.79 -5.00 -2.48
N VAL A 150 -6.49 -5.09 -2.27
CA VAL A 150 -5.83 -5.01 -0.96
C VAL A 150 -4.80 -3.88 -1.00
N VAL A 151 -5.04 -2.83 -0.23
CA VAL A 151 -4.11 -1.69 -0.09
C VAL A 151 -3.31 -1.87 1.18
N VAL A 152 -1.98 -1.97 1.06
CA VAL A 152 -1.06 -2.24 2.17
C VAL A 152 -0.33 -0.96 2.54
N ASP A 153 -0.62 -0.38 3.70
CA ASP A 153 0.10 0.78 4.24
C ASP A 153 1.31 0.32 5.04
N THR A 154 2.50 0.76 4.66
CA THR A 154 3.78 0.34 5.27
C THR A 154 4.57 1.54 5.80
N PRO A 155 5.56 1.34 6.69
CA PRO A 155 6.45 2.43 7.09
C PRO A 155 7.27 2.96 5.90
N PRO A 156 7.90 4.15 6.04
CA PRO A 156 8.74 4.72 4.99
C PRO A 156 9.91 3.79 4.63
N VAL A 157 10.06 3.47 3.34
CA VAL A 157 11.14 2.59 2.86
C VAL A 157 12.52 3.19 3.09
N GLY A 158 12.65 4.53 3.04
CA GLY A 158 13.92 5.19 3.34
C GLY A 158 14.32 5.17 4.82
N ALA A 159 13.41 4.77 5.71
CA ALA A 159 13.69 4.67 7.15
C ALA A 159 13.77 3.22 7.65
N PHE A 160 13.05 2.29 7.01
CA PHE A 160 12.91 0.90 7.46
C PHE A 160 12.83 -0.06 6.29
N VAL A 161 13.43 -1.24 6.45
CA VAL A 161 13.42 -2.31 5.43
C VAL A 161 12.06 -3.01 5.29
N ASP A 162 11.15 -2.78 6.22
CA ASP A 162 9.82 -3.40 6.31
C ASP A 162 9.04 -3.28 4.99
N ALA A 163 9.04 -2.07 4.41
CA ALA A 163 8.35 -1.81 3.15
C ALA A 163 9.00 -2.55 1.97
N ALA A 164 10.33 -2.60 1.89
CA ALA A 164 11.05 -3.31 0.83
C ALA A 164 10.78 -4.82 0.89
N VAL A 165 10.75 -5.40 2.10
CA VAL A 165 10.44 -6.82 2.31
C VAL A 165 9.01 -7.15 1.86
N ALA A 166 8.03 -6.34 2.25
CA ALA A 166 6.65 -6.54 1.85
C ALA A 166 6.41 -6.26 0.35
N ALA A 167 7.21 -5.38 -0.26
CA ALA A 167 7.10 -4.97 -1.65
C ALA A 167 7.31 -6.12 -2.65
N ALA A 168 8.15 -7.09 -2.30
CA ALA A 168 8.38 -8.30 -3.12
C ALA A 168 7.17 -9.26 -3.16
N LEU A 169 6.16 -9.04 -2.30
CA LEU A 169 5.03 -9.95 -2.12
C LEU A 169 3.71 -9.39 -2.68
N VAL A 170 3.73 -8.17 -3.21
CA VAL A 170 2.54 -7.48 -3.76
C VAL A 170 2.64 -7.31 -5.26
N ASP A 171 1.51 -7.06 -5.93
CA ASP A 171 1.47 -6.89 -7.39
C ASP A 171 2.05 -5.54 -7.82
N GLY A 172 2.12 -4.55 -6.93
CA GLY A 172 2.74 -3.28 -7.26
C GLY A 172 2.90 -2.32 -6.07
N VAL A 173 3.83 -1.40 -6.23
CA VAL A 173 4.22 -0.41 -5.22
C VAL A 173 4.01 1.01 -5.74
N ALA A 174 3.32 1.85 -4.98
CA ALA A 174 3.27 3.28 -5.21
C ALA A 174 4.12 4.01 -4.15
N LEU A 175 5.14 4.74 -4.60
CA LEU A 175 6.02 5.50 -3.73
C LEU A 175 5.48 6.93 -3.56
N VAL A 176 5.10 7.26 -2.33
CA VAL A 176 4.60 8.59 -1.98
C VAL A 176 5.79 9.53 -1.73
N VAL A 177 5.76 10.68 -2.38
CA VAL A 177 6.75 11.76 -2.24
C VAL A 177 6.04 13.07 -1.94
N ARG A 178 6.58 13.86 -1.03
CA ARG A 178 5.98 15.14 -0.67
C ARG A 178 6.72 16.28 -1.34
N GLN A 179 6.00 17.08 -2.13
CA GLN A 179 6.58 18.22 -2.84
C GLN A 179 7.27 19.17 -1.85
N ARG A 180 8.45 19.66 -2.22
CA ARG A 180 9.31 20.57 -1.43
C ARG A 180 9.83 19.97 -0.10
N VAL A 181 9.57 18.71 0.20
CA VAL A 181 10.05 18.01 1.40
C VAL A 181 10.96 16.84 1.03
N SER A 182 10.49 15.95 0.16
CA SER A 182 11.26 14.79 -0.29
C SER A 182 12.44 15.25 -1.16
N LYS A 183 13.66 14.90 -0.75
CA LYS A 183 14.88 15.23 -1.50
C LYS A 183 15.04 14.26 -2.67
N LYS A 184 15.54 14.72 -3.82
CA LYS A 184 15.78 13.88 -5.01
C LYS A 184 16.63 12.64 -4.70
N GLN A 185 17.67 12.80 -3.88
CA GLN A 185 18.53 11.68 -3.48
C GLN A 185 17.73 10.64 -2.67
N ALA A 186 16.91 11.06 -1.69
CA ALA A 186 16.08 10.14 -0.92
C ALA A 186 15.08 9.36 -1.78
N VAL A 187 14.55 10.02 -2.83
CA VAL A 187 13.67 9.32 -3.80
C VAL A 187 14.47 8.30 -4.61
N ALA A 188 15.67 8.65 -5.08
CA ALA A 188 16.54 7.73 -5.81
C ALA A 188 16.93 6.51 -4.95
N ASP A 189 17.30 6.75 -3.69
CA ASP A 189 17.69 5.69 -2.74
C ASP A 189 16.48 4.76 -2.44
N ALA A 190 15.30 5.32 -2.22
CA ALA A 190 14.07 4.56 -2.02
C ALA A 190 13.73 3.68 -3.24
N LEU A 191 13.82 4.24 -4.45
CA LEU A 191 13.62 3.48 -5.69
C LEU A 191 14.67 2.37 -5.85
N ALA A 192 15.93 2.63 -5.50
CA ALA A 192 16.99 1.63 -5.54
C ALA A 192 16.71 0.47 -4.58
N GLN A 193 16.25 0.77 -3.35
CA GLN A 193 15.87 -0.26 -2.38
C GLN A 193 14.69 -1.11 -2.86
N LEU A 194 13.64 -0.49 -3.40
CA LEU A 194 12.49 -1.21 -3.94
C LEU A 194 12.87 -2.09 -5.14
N LYS A 195 13.73 -1.59 -6.03
CA LYS A 195 14.26 -2.37 -7.16
C LYS A 195 15.13 -3.54 -6.70
N ALA A 196 15.96 -3.33 -5.66
CA ALA A 196 16.78 -4.41 -5.09
C ALA A 196 15.92 -5.52 -4.44
N ALA A 197 14.71 -5.21 -4.01
CA ALA A 197 13.71 -6.15 -3.53
C ALA A 197 12.86 -6.76 -4.65
N ASP A 198 13.19 -6.53 -5.92
CA ASP A 198 12.45 -6.98 -7.11
C ASP A 198 10.98 -6.51 -7.14
N ALA A 199 10.72 -5.34 -6.56
CA ALA A 199 9.38 -4.77 -6.48
C ALA A 199 8.95 -4.14 -7.81
N ARG A 200 7.72 -4.41 -8.26
CA ARG A 200 7.10 -3.73 -9.39
C ARG A 200 6.64 -2.33 -8.96
N ILE A 201 7.34 -1.30 -9.43
CA ILE A 201 7.03 0.09 -9.11
C ILE A 201 5.97 0.61 -10.08
N LEU A 202 4.75 0.89 -9.61
CA LEU A 202 3.65 1.43 -10.40
C LEU A 202 3.84 2.92 -10.72
N GLY A 203 4.52 3.65 -9.81
CA GLY A 203 4.79 5.06 -10.02
C GLY A 203 5.03 5.84 -8.73
N LEU A 204 5.12 7.16 -8.87
CA LEU A 204 5.24 8.11 -7.78
C LEU A 204 3.91 8.82 -7.54
N VAL A 205 3.53 8.95 -6.28
CA VAL A 205 2.36 9.75 -5.86
C VAL A 205 2.85 11.02 -5.17
N MET A 206 2.67 12.16 -5.82
CA MET A 206 3.11 13.43 -5.26
C MET A 206 2.04 14.05 -4.37
N THR A 207 2.38 14.32 -3.11
CA THR A 207 1.49 14.97 -2.14
C THR A 207 1.86 16.44 -1.91
N SER A 208 0.96 17.20 -1.32
CA SER A 208 1.14 18.64 -1.02
C SER A 208 1.48 19.49 -2.24
N VAL A 209 0.98 19.09 -3.42
CA VAL A 209 1.07 19.90 -4.64
C VAL A 209 0.15 21.11 -4.50
N PRO A 210 0.65 22.34 -4.69
CA PRO A 210 -0.20 23.52 -4.72
C PRO A 210 -1.27 23.37 -5.82
N GLN A 211 -2.51 23.67 -5.51
CA GLN A 211 -3.51 23.77 -6.55
C GLN A 211 -3.21 25.03 -7.38
N GLU A 212 -2.81 24.85 -8.62
CA GLU A 212 -2.95 25.91 -9.59
C GLU A 212 -4.45 26.12 -9.77
N LYS A 213 -4.92 27.35 -9.58
CA LYS A 213 -6.28 27.76 -9.91
C LYS A 213 -6.41 27.71 -11.44
N SER A 214 -6.64 26.53 -11.98
CA SER A 214 -6.97 26.39 -13.39
C SER A 214 -8.40 26.87 -13.54
N ASP A 215 -8.59 27.95 -14.30
CA ASP A 215 -9.91 28.53 -14.63
C ASP A 215 -10.84 27.49 -15.26
N TYR A 216 -10.30 26.42 -15.83
CA TYR A 216 -11.04 25.29 -16.39
C TYR A 216 -11.85 24.51 -15.33
N TYR A 217 -11.38 24.45 -14.07
CA TYR A 217 -12.12 23.82 -12.97
C TYR A 217 -13.28 24.68 -12.44
N TYR A 218 -13.24 25.99 -12.66
CA TYR A 218 -14.32 26.90 -12.22
C TYR A 218 -15.60 26.69 -13.04
N TYR A 219 -15.50 26.47 -14.35
CA TYR A 219 -16.66 26.24 -15.21
C TYR A 219 -17.42 24.96 -14.86
N TYR A 220 -16.74 23.84 -14.60
CA TYR A 220 -17.40 22.59 -14.24
C TYR A 220 -18.06 22.60 -12.85
N ASN A 221 -17.48 23.33 -11.89
CA ASN A 221 -18.04 23.43 -10.54
C ASN A 221 -19.23 24.41 -10.45
N GLU A 222 -19.30 25.45 -11.28
CA GLU A 222 -20.45 26.33 -11.33
C GLU A 222 -21.67 25.66 -11.96
N GLU A 223 -21.51 24.86 -13.00
CA GLU A 223 -22.62 24.08 -13.58
C GLU A 223 -23.15 23.05 -12.57
N ASN A 224 -22.32 22.33 -11.86
CA ASN A 224 -22.73 21.37 -10.83
C ASN A 224 -23.37 22.07 -9.61
N ARG A 225 -22.97 23.29 -9.26
CA ARG A 225 -23.62 24.07 -8.20
C ARG A 225 -25.01 24.59 -8.65
N ARG A 226 -25.18 24.94 -9.90
CA ARG A 226 -26.48 25.34 -10.45
C ARG A 226 -27.48 24.19 -10.53
N VAL A 227 -27.01 22.99 -10.83
CA VAL A 227 -27.83 21.76 -10.82
C VAL A 227 -28.24 21.38 -9.39
N LYS A 228 -27.34 21.45 -8.40
CA LYS A 228 -27.66 21.18 -7.00
C LYS A 228 -28.62 22.21 -6.40
N LYS A 229 -28.57 23.49 -6.79
CA LYS A 229 -29.47 24.53 -6.29
C LYS A 229 -30.90 24.44 -6.84
N LYS A 230 -31.09 23.72 -7.94
CA LYS A 230 -32.43 23.47 -8.52
C LYS A 230 -33.14 22.24 -7.93
N HIS A 231 -32.42 21.41 -7.11
CA HIS A 231 -32.98 20.20 -6.51
C HIS A 231 -33.09 20.27 -4.98
N SER A 232 -32.84 21.43 -4.34
CA SER A 232 -32.89 21.60 -2.89
C SER A 232 -34.22 22.08 -2.32
N ASP A 233 -35.25 22.26 -3.15
CA ASP A 233 -36.60 22.61 -2.68
C ASP A 233 -37.55 21.42 -2.81
N GLY A 234 -37.26 20.33 -2.09
CA GLY A 234 -38.11 19.16 -2.03
C GLY A 234 -37.48 18.04 -1.24
N GLU A 235 -38.08 17.79 -0.08
CA GLU A 235 -37.95 16.61 0.74
C GLU A 235 -36.62 16.36 1.46
N SER A 236 -36.62 16.74 2.73
CA SER A 236 -35.80 16.07 3.78
C SER A 236 -36.18 14.59 3.90
N ALA A 237 -35.53 13.75 3.14
CA ALA A 237 -35.57 12.31 3.37
C ALA A 237 -34.75 12.00 4.61
N THR A 238 -35.44 11.77 5.72
CA THR A 238 -34.89 11.17 6.93
C THR A 238 -34.32 9.82 6.54
N LEU A 239 -32.99 9.68 6.58
CA LEU A 239 -32.33 8.39 6.46
C LEU A 239 -32.69 7.55 7.68
N GLN A 240 -33.72 6.73 7.55
CA GLN A 240 -34.01 5.65 8.49
C GLN A 240 -32.80 4.74 8.51
N GLN A 241 -32.15 4.67 9.67
CA GLN A 241 -31.17 3.65 10.00
C GLN A 241 -31.87 2.29 9.95
N THR A 242 -31.69 1.57 8.84
CA THR A 242 -31.97 0.14 8.80
C THR A 242 -31.01 -0.56 9.76
N PRO A 243 -31.49 -1.45 10.63
CA PRO A 243 -30.61 -2.24 11.49
C PRO A 243 -29.62 -2.98 10.62
N ALA A 244 -28.35 -2.95 11.01
CA ALA A 244 -27.29 -3.71 10.38
C ALA A 244 -27.65 -5.20 10.51
N GLU A 245 -28.27 -5.76 9.49
CA GLU A 245 -28.26 -7.20 9.32
C GLU A 245 -26.81 -7.66 9.36
N GLU A 246 -26.53 -8.56 10.28
CA GLU A 246 -25.30 -9.31 10.40
C GLU A 246 -25.06 -10.11 9.10
N MET A 247 -24.64 -9.45 8.06
CA MET A 247 -24.00 -10.15 6.95
C MET A 247 -22.65 -10.64 7.48
N SER A 248 -22.68 -11.84 8.03
CA SER A 248 -21.53 -12.63 8.40
C SER A 248 -20.45 -12.49 7.31
N LEU A 249 -19.24 -12.15 7.71
CA LEU A 249 -18.05 -12.16 6.82
C LEU A 249 -17.70 -13.58 6.35
N GLY A 250 -18.51 -14.59 6.71
CA GLY A 250 -18.36 -15.96 6.26
C GLY A 250 -16.95 -16.54 6.46
N LEU A 251 -16.33 -16.32 7.62
CA LEU A 251 -14.97 -16.82 7.92
C LEU A 251 -14.93 -17.25 9.38
N ASP A 252 -15.40 -18.44 9.72
CA ASP A 252 -15.14 -19.07 11.03
C ASP A 252 -13.95 -20.05 10.97
N GLU A 253 -13.72 -20.82 12.01
CA GLU A 253 -12.55 -21.68 12.11
C GLU A 253 -12.56 -22.81 11.06
N ASP A 254 -13.74 -23.27 10.68
CA ASP A 254 -13.96 -24.17 9.54
C ASP A 254 -13.70 -23.45 8.21
N ASP A 255 -14.00 -22.14 8.14
CA ASP A 255 -13.67 -21.30 6.99
C ASP A 255 -12.16 -21.05 6.84
N MET A 256 -11.39 -21.01 7.94
CA MET A 256 -9.91 -20.94 7.86
C MET A 256 -9.32 -22.24 7.32
N GLN A 257 -9.87 -23.39 7.68
CA GLN A 257 -9.46 -24.67 7.10
C GLN A 257 -10.03 -24.87 5.69
N ALA A 258 -11.26 -24.40 5.42
CA ALA A 258 -11.82 -24.36 4.09
C ALA A 258 -11.09 -23.35 3.20
N TRP A 259 -10.64 -22.25 3.79
CA TRP A 259 -9.84 -21.22 3.16
C TRP A 259 -8.42 -21.73 2.81
N ALA A 260 -7.71 -22.38 3.73
CA ALA A 260 -6.43 -23.01 3.46
C ALA A 260 -6.54 -24.08 2.35
N ARG A 261 -7.62 -24.89 2.37
CA ARG A 261 -7.94 -25.86 1.31
C ARG A 261 -8.33 -25.20 -0.01
N ARG A 262 -9.07 -24.08 0.01
CA ARG A 262 -9.52 -23.35 -1.18
C ARG A 262 -8.40 -22.61 -1.89
N ILE A 263 -7.35 -22.19 -1.17
CA ILE A 263 -6.18 -21.54 -1.75
C ILE A 263 -5.10 -22.55 -2.16
N GLY A 264 -5.40 -23.86 -2.03
CA GLY A 264 -4.43 -24.90 -2.36
C GLY A 264 -3.18 -24.86 -1.49
N VAL A 265 -3.29 -24.29 -0.28
CA VAL A 265 -2.27 -24.28 0.76
C VAL A 265 -2.64 -25.37 1.74
N SER A 266 -1.95 -26.49 1.67
CA SER A 266 -1.99 -27.49 2.74
C SER A 266 -1.34 -26.90 4.00
N ALA A 267 -1.54 -27.51 5.17
CA ALA A 267 -0.79 -27.15 6.37
C ALA A 267 0.74 -27.22 6.12
N GLU A 268 1.17 -28.05 5.19
CA GLU A 268 2.54 -28.19 4.73
C GLU A 268 2.99 -27.04 3.83
N ASP A 269 2.12 -26.54 2.91
CA ASP A 269 2.38 -25.36 2.06
C ASP A 269 2.50 -24.06 2.87
N LEU A 270 1.98 -24.02 4.10
CA LEU A 270 2.24 -22.94 5.05
C LEU A 270 3.67 -23.00 5.61
N GLN A 271 4.36 -24.12 5.45
CA GLN A 271 5.74 -24.34 5.92
C GLN A 271 6.78 -24.26 4.80
N GLU A 272 6.41 -24.38 3.52
CA GLU A 272 7.34 -24.27 2.39
C GLU A 272 7.75 -22.83 2.08
N ALA A 273 9.06 -22.64 1.88
CA ALA A 273 9.66 -21.36 1.50
C ALA A 273 9.06 -20.82 0.20
N PRO A 274 8.83 -19.50 0.02
CA PRO A 274 8.47 -18.96 -1.25
C PRO A 274 9.54 -19.36 -2.27
N LYS A 275 9.12 -19.97 -3.39
CA LYS A 275 10.03 -20.17 -4.52
C LYS A 275 10.61 -18.81 -4.85
N ALA A 276 11.94 -18.71 -4.80
CA ALA A 276 12.65 -17.52 -5.21
C ALA A 276 12.10 -17.04 -6.56
N PRO A 277 11.90 -15.73 -6.76
CA PRO A 277 11.41 -15.20 -8.03
C PRO A 277 12.26 -15.74 -9.16
N VAL A 278 11.61 -16.22 -10.22
CA VAL A 278 12.27 -16.73 -11.43
C VAL A 278 13.13 -15.59 -11.95
N ARG A 279 14.45 -15.74 -11.86
CA ARG A 279 15.39 -14.81 -12.46
C ARG A 279 15.16 -14.86 -13.96
N HIS A 280 14.50 -13.87 -14.51
CA HIS A 280 14.57 -13.63 -15.93
C HIS A 280 16.05 -13.35 -16.26
N ALA A 281 16.66 -14.27 -16.98
CA ALA A 281 18.03 -14.15 -17.48
C ALA A 281 18.10 -12.91 -18.39
N GLY A 282 18.42 -11.77 -17.80
CA GLY A 282 18.82 -10.58 -18.53
C GLY A 282 20.08 -10.92 -19.32
N HIS A 283 20.09 -10.59 -20.57
CA HIS A 283 21.15 -10.77 -21.55
C HIS A 283 22.54 -10.59 -20.93
N ALA A 284 23.30 -11.69 -20.88
CA ALA A 284 24.72 -11.66 -20.62
C ALA A 284 25.41 -10.86 -21.74
N ALA A 285 25.87 -9.66 -21.40
CA ALA A 285 26.80 -8.95 -22.26
C ALA A 285 28.10 -9.75 -22.30
N THR A 286 28.45 -10.28 -23.46
CA THR A 286 29.72 -10.95 -23.74
C THR A 286 30.89 -9.97 -23.47
N PRO A 287 31.93 -10.36 -22.73
CA PRO A 287 33.12 -9.53 -22.62
C PRO A 287 33.91 -9.60 -23.93
N ASN A 288 34.08 -8.44 -24.52
CA ASN A 288 34.89 -8.27 -25.75
C ASN A 288 36.38 -8.46 -25.38
N ALA A 289 36.95 -9.55 -25.83
CA ALA A 289 38.37 -9.89 -25.71
C ALA A 289 39.12 -9.22 -26.85
N SER A 290 39.73 -8.04 -26.62
CA SER A 290 40.91 -7.61 -27.41
C SER A 290 41.56 -6.38 -26.73
N ALA A 291 42.55 -6.59 -25.90
CA ALA A 291 43.59 -5.61 -25.64
C ALA A 291 44.94 -6.34 -25.62
N LYS A 292 45.69 -6.09 -26.67
CA LYS A 292 47.06 -6.56 -26.91
C LYS A 292 48.04 -6.13 -25.83
N LYS A 293 48.94 -7.06 -25.53
CA LYS A 293 50.22 -6.80 -24.81
C LYS A 293 50.98 -5.64 -25.42
N ALA A 294 51.45 -4.71 -24.57
CA ALA A 294 52.62 -3.91 -24.82
C ALA A 294 53.48 -3.94 -23.54
N SER A 295 54.56 -4.66 -23.64
CA SER A 295 55.69 -4.66 -22.74
C SER A 295 56.52 -3.44 -22.97
N SER A 296 56.88 -2.67 -21.96
CA SER A 296 58.15 -1.93 -21.92
C SER A 296 58.61 -1.75 -20.49
N SER A 297 59.79 -2.29 -20.28
CA SER A 297 60.69 -2.18 -19.17
C SER A 297 61.08 -0.73 -18.90
N PHE A 298 61.09 -0.34 -17.62
CA PHE A 298 61.92 0.76 -17.19
C PHE A 298 62.48 0.45 -15.78
N ALA A 299 63.83 0.49 -15.70
CA ALA A 299 64.62 0.24 -14.51
C ALA A 299 64.69 1.47 -13.57
N PRO A 300 65.00 1.31 -12.28
CA PRO A 300 65.06 2.41 -11.33
C PRO A 300 66.41 3.16 -11.38
N GLY A 301 66.32 4.48 -11.56
CA GLY A 301 67.46 5.41 -11.40
C GLY A 301 67.44 6.02 -10.01
N SER A 302 68.47 5.76 -9.25
CA SER A 302 68.89 6.46 -8.04
C SER A 302 69.33 7.90 -8.35
N PHE A 303 68.84 8.87 -7.55
CA PHE A 303 69.58 10.12 -7.38
C PHE A 303 69.48 10.60 -5.92
N LYS A 304 70.67 10.80 -5.35
CA LYS A 304 70.94 11.58 -4.12
C LYS A 304 70.92 13.05 -4.45
N GLY A 305 70.48 13.83 -3.49
CA GLY A 305 70.55 15.25 -3.41
C GLY A 305 69.68 15.77 -2.29
#